data_65f152f4c2da508905d847e30da8b1a5
#
_entry.id   65f152f4c2da508905d847e30da8b1a5
#
_cell.length_a   1.000
_cell.length_b   1.000
_cell.length_c   1.000
_cell.angle_alpha   90.00
_cell.angle_beta   90.00
_cell.angle_gamma   90.00
#
_symmetry.space_group_name_H-M   'P 1'
#
loop_
_entity.id
_entity.type
_entity.pdbx_description
1 polymer ?
#
loop_
_entity_poly.entity_id
_entity_poly.type
_entity_poly.pdbx_seq_one_letter_code
_entity_poly.pdbx_strand_id
1 'polypeptide(L)'
;MKKQIILFLLFLVSFANASESIDATFKKANDLYNKGDYEQALQSFESITNQGNESADLYFNIANCYYKLGKVAPSIYNYEKALLLNPDDEAIQTNLSFAQKMAIDDIKILPEVGFKKMVKEFTSIFHYDSWAWIAVFVAFLSLLSFLGYYFGNTVFLKRT
;
A
#
# COMPACT_ATOMS: atom_id res chain seq x y z
N MET A 1 39.96 30.56 24.68
CA MET A 1 38.70 30.19 25.31
C MET A 1 37.53 31.07 24.88
N LYS A 2 37.57 32.42 25.04
CA LYS A 2 36.46 33.31 24.62
C LYS A 2 36.04 33.18 23.15
N LYS A 3 37.01 33.08 22.20
CA LYS A 3 36.71 32.90 20.76
C LYS A 3 36.01 31.58 20.44
N GLN A 4 36.33 30.50 21.15
CA GLN A 4 35.71 29.18 20.95
C GLN A 4 34.26 29.16 21.48
N ILE A 5 34.00 29.86 22.57
CA ILE A 5 32.65 30.03 23.13
C ILE A 5 31.76 30.83 22.16
N ILE A 6 32.30 31.89 21.56
CA ILE A 6 31.59 32.70 20.56
C ILE A 6 31.26 31.87 19.30
N LEU A 7 32.21 31.07 18.81
CA LEU A 7 31.97 30.14 17.68
C LEU A 7 30.90 29.09 17.99
N PHE A 8 30.91 28.55 19.20
CA PHE A 8 29.89 27.58 19.64
C PHE A 8 28.50 28.22 19.78
N LEU A 9 28.45 29.47 20.30
CA LEU A 9 27.18 30.20 20.37
C LEU A 9 26.65 30.58 18.98
N LEU A 10 27.50 30.96 18.04
CA LEU A 10 27.10 31.24 16.65
C LEU A 10 26.57 29.95 15.95
N PHE A 11 27.18 28.80 16.24
CA PHE A 11 26.73 27.52 15.73
C PHE A 11 25.32 27.14 16.28
N LEU A 12 25.09 27.35 17.58
CA LEU A 12 23.76 27.14 18.19
C LEU A 12 22.67 28.06 17.61
N VAL A 13 23.00 29.33 17.37
CA VAL A 13 22.07 30.30 16.76
C VAL A 13 21.68 29.89 15.31
N SER A 14 22.61 29.30 14.57
CA SER A 14 22.34 28.83 13.21
C SER A 14 21.29 27.69 13.17
N PHE A 15 21.30 26.81 14.15
CA PHE A 15 20.27 25.75 14.26
C PHE A 15 18.89 26.31 14.65
N ALA A 16 18.84 27.29 15.52
CA ALA A 16 17.58 27.92 15.94
C ALA A 16 16.85 28.61 14.79
N ASN A 17 17.58 29.29 13.92
CA ASN A 17 17.00 29.97 12.75
C ASN A 17 16.47 28.98 11.69
N ALA A 18 17.10 27.82 11.51
CA ALA A 18 16.63 26.79 10.57
C ALA A 18 15.28 26.20 11.01
N SER A 19 15.12 25.94 12.31
CA SER A 19 13.87 25.40 12.89
C SER A 19 12.70 26.39 12.75
N GLU A 20 12.94 27.66 13.05
CA GLU A 20 11.89 28.70 12.92
C GLU A 20 11.44 28.88 11.47
N SER A 21 12.34 28.76 10.50
CA SER A 21 12.02 28.82 9.08
C SER A 21 11.12 27.66 8.62
N ILE A 22 11.34 26.45 9.13
CA ILE A 22 10.55 25.25 8.77
C ILE A 22 9.14 25.34 9.33
N ASP A 23 9.00 25.68 10.61
CA ASP A 23 7.70 25.84 11.27
C ASP A 23 6.87 26.94 10.61
N ALA A 24 7.49 28.05 10.22
CA ALA A 24 6.82 29.12 9.50
C ALA A 24 6.34 28.65 8.10
N THR A 25 7.16 27.87 7.39
CA THR A 25 6.80 27.31 6.09
C THR A 25 5.68 26.27 6.22
N PHE A 26 5.73 25.41 7.23
CA PHE A 26 4.69 24.43 7.51
C PHE A 26 3.35 25.09 7.83
N LYS A 27 3.35 26.12 8.68
CA LYS A 27 2.17 26.89 8.99
C LYS A 27 1.58 27.56 7.74
N LYS A 28 2.43 28.21 6.93
CA LYS A 28 2.00 28.82 5.65
C LYS A 28 1.35 27.78 4.72
N ALA A 29 1.93 26.58 4.63
CA ALA A 29 1.38 25.50 3.82
C ALA A 29 -0.02 25.06 4.31
N ASN A 30 -0.19 24.94 5.63
CA ASN A 30 -1.51 24.67 6.21
C ASN A 30 -2.52 25.77 5.92
N ASP A 31 -2.12 27.05 5.99
CA ASP A 31 -2.99 28.17 5.68
C ASP A 31 -3.43 28.16 4.19
N LEU A 32 -2.53 27.78 3.28
CA LEU A 32 -2.83 27.61 1.85
C LEU A 32 -3.80 26.43 1.64
N TYR A 33 -3.56 25.31 2.30
CA TYR A 33 -4.43 24.15 2.25
C TYR A 33 -5.87 24.50 2.70
N ASN A 34 -6.00 25.21 3.81
CA ASN A 34 -7.29 25.64 4.35
C ASN A 34 -8.03 26.64 3.43
N LYS A 35 -7.31 27.39 2.60
CA LYS A 35 -7.88 28.27 1.57
C LYS A 35 -8.29 27.52 0.30
N GLY A 36 -7.93 26.25 0.16
CA GLY A 36 -8.16 25.44 -1.04
C GLY A 36 -7.06 25.54 -2.10
N ASP A 37 -5.98 26.27 -1.83
CA ASP A 37 -4.82 26.43 -2.73
C ASP A 37 -3.89 25.23 -2.61
N TYR A 38 -4.40 24.03 -2.99
CA TYR A 38 -3.73 22.76 -2.75
C TYR A 38 -2.40 22.60 -3.48
N GLU A 39 -2.24 23.18 -4.68
CA GLU A 39 -0.97 23.18 -5.42
C GLU A 39 0.12 23.96 -4.69
N GLN A 40 -0.21 25.17 -4.19
CA GLN A 40 0.75 25.99 -3.48
C GLN A 40 1.07 25.42 -2.09
N ALA A 41 0.07 24.84 -1.43
CA ALA A 41 0.28 24.11 -0.18
C ALA A 41 1.25 22.93 -0.38
N LEU A 42 1.03 22.12 -1.42
CA LEU A 42 1.89 20.99 -1.78
C LEU A 42 3.33 21.43 -2.03
N GLN A 43 3.54 22.48 -2.85
CA GLN A 43 4.88 23.01 -3.11
C GLN A 43 5.60 23.46 -1.81
N SER A 44 4.85 24.08 -0.90
CA SER A 44 5.37 24.54 0.38
C SER A 44 5.74 23.35 1.29
N PHE A 45 4.93 22.30 1.38
CA PHE A 45 5.26 21.07 2.11
C PHE A 45 6.45 20.33 1.48
N GLU A 46 6.50 20.20 0.15
CA GLU A 46 7.60 19.56 -0.56
C GLU A 46 8.93 20.33 -0.39
N SER A 47 8.87 21.65 -0.25
CA SER A 47 10.08 22.43 0.05
C SER A 47 10.70 22.06 1.40
N ILE A 48 9.89 21.62 2.37
CA ILE A 48 10.36 21.15 3.67
C ILE A 48 11.03 19.77 3.54
N THR A 49 10.41 18.83 2.79
CA THR A 49 11.03 17.51 2.53
C THR A 49 12.34 17.63 1.75
N ASN A 50 12.41 18.55 0.79
CA ASN A 50 13.63 18.80 0.00
C ASN A 50 14.80 19.36 0.84
N GLN A 51 14.51 19.91 2.02
CA GLN A 51 15.51 20.31 3.02
C GLN A 51 15.94 19.15 3.94
N GLY A 52 15.46 17.92 3.67
CA GLY A 52 15.81 16.73 4.44
C GLY A 52 14.97 16.55 5.73
N ASN A 53 13.87 17.30 5.88
CA ASN A 53 13.00 17.15 7.04
C ASN A 53 11.86 16.17 6.72
N GLU A 54 11.65 15.24 7.64
CA GLU A 54 10.63 14.21 7.53
C GLU A 54 9.82 14.10 8.83
N SER A 55 8.49 14.05 8.71
CA SER A 55 7.60 13.74 9.83
C SER A 55 6.31 13.11 9.31
N ALA A 56 5.59 12.38 10.18
CA ALA A 56 4.31 11.81 9.85
C ALA A 56 3.31 12.87 9.40
N ASP A 57 3.25 13.99 10.13
CA ASP A 57 2.35 15.12 9.83
C ASP A 57 2.67 15.75 8.47
N LEU A 58 3.95 15.86 8.12
CA LEU A 58 4.37 16.43 6.85
C LEU A 58 3.92 15.56 5.68
N TYR A 59 4.19 14.26 5.72
CA TYR A 59 3.74 13.31 4.70
C TYR A 59 2.22 13.19 4.64
N PHE A 60 1.54 13.23 5.79
CA PHE A 60 0.07 13.25 5.86
C PHE A 60 -0.51 14.46 5.13
N ASN A 61 0.04 15.66 5.34
CA ASN A 61 -0.43 16.87 4.68
C ASN A 61 -0.10 16.89 3.18
N ILE A 62 1.06 16.39 2.77
CA ILE A 62 1.39 16.17 1.35
C ILE A 62 0.38 15.21 0.71
N ALA A 63 0.06 14.10 1.38
CA ALA A 63 -0.92 13.13 0.90
C ALA A 63 -2.31 13.75 0.76
N ASN A 64 -2.72 14.55 1.74
CA ASN A 64 -3.99 15.29 1.69
C ASN A 64 -4.05 16.27 0.49
N CYS A 65 -2.95 16.98 0.20
CA CYS A 65 -2.88 17.84 -0.97
C CYS A 65 -3.07 17.04 -2.27
N TYR A 66 -2.34 15.94 -2.43
CA TYR A 66 -2.48 15.07 -3.59
C TYR A 66 -3.90 14.49 -3.72
N TYR A 67 -4.51 14.08 -2.61
CA TYR A 67 -5.88 13.59 -2.58
C TYR A 67 -6.88 14.65 -3.09
N LYS A 68 -6.77 15.89 -2.59
CA LYS A 68 -7.62 17.03 -3.03
C LYS A 68 -7.41 17.39 -4.50
N LEU A 69 -6.23 17.16 -5.03
CA LEU A 69 -5.88 17.36 -6.44
C LEU A 69 -6.28 16.18 -7.35
N GLY A 70 -6.91 15.12 -6.80
CA GLY A 70 -7.29 13.93 -7.54
C GLY A 70 -6.10 13.03 -7.95
N LYS A 71 -4.93 13.29 -7.43
CA LYS A 71 -3.70 12.52 -7.70
C LYS A 71 -3.60 11.33 -6.73
N VAL A 72 -4.35 10.27 -7.02
CA VAL A 72 -4.57 9.14 -6.09
C VAL A 72 -3.29 8.39 -5.76
N ALA A 73 -2.49 8.01 -6.74
CA ALA A 73 -1.28 7.21 -6.50
C ALA A 73 -0.23 7.92 -5.61
N PRO A 74 0.16 9.19 -5.87
CA PRO A 74 1.05 9.90 -4.96
C PRO A 74 0.42 10.18 -3.59
N SER A 75 -0.92 10.31 -3.48
CA SER A 75 -1.61 10.42 -2.20
C SER A 75 -1.41 9.16 -1.35
N ILE A 76 -1.69 7.98 -1.91
CA ILE A 76 -1.49 6.69 -1.24
C ILE A 76 -0.04 6.54 -0.78
N TYR A 77 0.93 6.80 -1.66
CA TYR A 77 2.35 6.71 -1.35
C TYR A 77 2.75 7.56 -0.13
N ASN A 78 2.26 8.80 -0.05
CA ASN A 78 2.61 9.69 1.06
C ASN A 78 1.86 9.32 2.35
N TYR A 79 0.62 8.81 2.29
CA TYR A 79 -0.04 8.24 3.47
C TYR A 79 0.71 7.02 4.02
N GLU A 80 1.18 6.13 3.16
CA GLU A 80 1.99 4.98 3.58
C GLU A 80 3.31 5.42 4.23
N LYS A 81 3.97 6.44 3.67
CA LYS A 81 5.15 7.05 4.32
C LYS A 81 4.82 7.63 5.69
N ALA A 82 3.69 8.31 5.84
CA ALA A 82 3.25 8.84 7.12
C ALA A 82 3.02 7.72 8.15
N LEU A 83 2.40 6.59 7.75
CA LEU A 83 2.19 5.42 8.60
C LEU A 83 3.50 4.71 8.98
N LEU A 84 4.54 4.74 8.13
CA LEU A 84 5.86 4.22 8.53
C LEU A 84 6.45 4.99 9.71
N LEU A 85 6.15 6.29 9.83
CA LEU A 85 6.62 7.15 10.90
C LEU A 85 5.68 7.18 12.13
N ASN A 86 4.38 6.99 11.92
CA ASN A 86 3.36 6.90 12.97
C ASN A 86 2.32 5.82 12.63
N PRO A 87 2.60 4.54 12.94
CA PRO A 87 1.76 3.41 12.52
C PRO A 87 0.35 3.39 13.12
N ASP A 88 0.18 3.97 14.30
CA ASP A 88 -1.07 3.88 15.09
C ASP A 88 -2.01 5.09 14.86
N ASP A 89 -1.71 5.96 13.90
CA ASP A 89 -2.51 7.14 13.62
C ASP A 89 -3.77 6.79 12.83
N GLU A 90 -4.91 6.85 13.51
CA GLU A 90 -6.22 6.53 12.94
C GLU A 90 -6.63 7.49 11.80
N ALA A 91 -6.22 8.77 11.86
CA ALA A 91 -6.55 9.74 10.82
C ALA A 91 -5.82 9.41 9.52
N ILE A 92 -4.54 9.04 9.60
CA ILE A 92 -3.76 8.61 8.44
C ILE A 92 -4.34 7.32 7.84
N GLN A 93 -4.64 6.31 8.68
CA GLN A 93 -5.23 5.04 8.23
C GLN A 93 -6.57 5.25 7.52
N THR A 94 -7.42 6.10 8.09
CA THR A 94 -8.73 6.44 7.52
C THR A 94 -8.60 7.11 6.15
N ASN A 95 -7.73 8.12 6.04
CA ASN A 95 -7.54 8.85 4.78
C ASN A 95 -6.88 7.98 3.70
N LEU A 96 -5.92 7.12 4.08
CA LEU A 96 -5.37 6.11 3.19
C LEU A 96 -6.46 5.19 2.62
N SER A 97 -7.37 4.71 3.49
CA SER A 97 -8.50 3.88 3.06
C SER A 97 -9.39 4.59 2.01
N PHE A 98 -9.65 5.89 2.18
CA PHE A 98 -10.40 6.66 1.18
C PHE A 98 -9.63 6.80 -0.13
N ALA A 99 -8.33 7.08 -0.08
CA ALA A 99 -7.51 7.18 -1.27
C ALA A 99 -7.43 5.83 -2.03
N GLN A 100 -7.31 4.72 -1.31
CA GLN A 100 -7.31 3.38 -1.91
C GLN A 100 -8.66 3.03 -2.58
N LYS A 101 -9.78 3.43 -1.98
CA LYS A 101 -11.11 3.25 -2.60
C LYS A 101 -11.21 4.02 -3.92
N MET A 102 -10.73 5.26 -3.98
CA MET A 102 -10.69 6.03 -5.23
C MET A 102 -9.83 5.33 -6.30
N ALA A 103 -8.71 4.72 -5.92
CA ALA A 103 -7.87 3.97 -6.86
C ALA A 103 -8.61 2.76 -7.46
N ILE A 104 -9.42 2.07 -6.68
CA ILE A 104 -10.22 0.93 -7.14
C ILE A 104 -11.32 1.38 -8.10
N ASP A 105 -12.00 2.48 -7.79
CA ASP A 105 -13.08 3.01 -8.61
C ASP A 105 -12.59 3.55 -9.97
N ASP A 106 -11.33 4.03 -10.06
CA ASP A 106 -10.72 4.50 -11.30
C ASP A 106 -10.19 3.35 -12.18
N ILE A 107 -9.97 2.17 -11.62
CA ILE A 107 -9.62 0.98 -12.39
C ILE A 107 -10.90 0.40 -12.99
N LYS A 108 -11.17 0.68 -14.26
CA LYS A 108 -12.18 -0.06 -15.05
C LYS A 108 -11.77 -1.52 -15.10
N ILE A 109 -12.35 -2.33 -14.23
CA ILE A 109 -12.17 -3.78 -14.27
C ILE A 109 -12.76 -4.25 -15.60
N LEU A 110 -11.89 -4.56 -16.58
CA LEU A 110 -12.32 -5.19 -17.81
C LEU A 110 -12.98 -6.52 -17.46
N PRO A 111 -14.20 -6.79 -17.93
CA PRO A 111 -14.87 -8.03 -17.62
C PRO A 111 -13.99 -9.20 -18.09
N GLU A 112 -13.69 -10.12 -17.18
CA GLU A 112 -12.97 -11.34 -17.52
C GLU A 112 -13.86 -12.15 -18.50
N VAL A 113 -13.37 -12.36 -19.72
CA VAL A 113 -14.08 -13.09 -20.77
C VAL A 113 -13.28 -14.30 -21.21
N GLY A 114 -13.98 -15.29 -21.78
CA GLY A 114 -13.36 -16.46 -22.39
C GLY A 114 -12.88 -17.52 -21.39
N PHE A 115 -11.85 -18.27 -21.81
CA PHE A 115 -11.34 -19.44 -21.08
C PHE A 115 -10.90 -19.12 -19.64
N LYS A 116 -10.30 -17.97 -19.43
CA LYS A 116 -9.87 -17.54 -18.09
C LYS A 116 -11.04 -17.40 -17.11
N LYS A 117 -12.17 -16.82 -17.55
CA LYS A 117 -13.40 -16.73 -16.76
C LYS A 117 -13.94 -18.11 -16.40
N MET A 118 -14.00 -19.01 -17.39
CA MET A 118 -14.49 -20.39 -17.19
C MET A 118 -13.62 -21.14 -16.17
N VAL A 119 -12.29 -21.03 -16.27
CA VAL A 119 -11.37 -21.68 -15.31
C VAL A 119 -11.56 -21.11 -13.92
N LYS A 120 -11.69 -19.78 -13.79
CA LYS A 120 -11.92 -19.12 -12.50
C LYS A 120 -13.24 -19.53 -11.86
N GLU A 121 -14.32 -19.54 -12.64
CA GLU A 121 -15.64 -20.00 -12.17
C GLU A 121 -15.58 -21.46 -11.74
N PHE A 122 -14.94 -22.34 -12.51
CA PHE A 122 -14.77 -23.75 -12.15
C PHE A 122 -13.96 -23.94 -10.89
N THR A 123 -12.83 -23.24 -10.75
CA THR A 123 -11.96 -23.37 -9.56
C THR A 123 -12.56 -22.73 -8.32
N SER A 124 -13.47 -21.76 -8.47
CA SER A 124 -14.17 -21.10 -7.35
C SER A 124 -15.34 -21.89 -6.80
N ILE A 125 -15.77 -23.02 -7.44
CA ILE A 125 -16.89 -23.86 -6.96
C ILE A 125 -16.59 -24.41 -5.57
N PHE A 126 -15.36 -24.76 -5.31
CA PHE A 126 -14.93 -25.27 -4.01
C PHE A 126 -13.78 -24.45 -3.45
N HIS A 127 -13.72 -24.39 -2.12
CA HIS A 127 -12.55 -23.82 -1.42
C HIS A 127 -11.30 -24.65 -1.76
N TYR A 128 -10.11 -24.01 -1.77
CA TYR A 128 -8.85 -24.67 -2.16
C TYR A 128 -8.55 -25.96 -1.37
N ASP A 129 -8.92 -26.02 -0.08
CA ASP A 129 -8.81 -27.22 0.75
C ASP A 129 -9.64 -28.38 0.22
N SER A 130 -10.85 -28.09 -0.29
CA SER A 130 -11.72 -29.09 -0.88
C SER A 130 -11.11 -29.68 -2.16
N TRP A 131 -10.49 -28.85 -3.00
CA TRP A 131 -9.76 -29.31 -4.17
C TRP A 131 -8.59 -30.21 -3.81
N ALA A 132 -7.87 -29.90 -2.73
CA ALA A 132 -6.78 -30.74 -2.23
C ALA A 132 -7.30 -32.13 -1.79
N TRP A 133 -8.39 -32.19 -1.04
CA TRP A 133 -9.00 -33.46 -0.65
C TRP A 133 -9.53 -34.25 -1.83
N ILE A 134 -10.15 -33.62 -2.81
CA ILE A 134 -10.61 -34.27 -4.06
C ILE A 134 -9.40 -34.89 -4.79
N ALA A 135 -8.28 -34.17 -4.91
CA ALA A 135 -7.08 -34.67 -5.55
C ALA A 135 -6.50 -35.91 -4.82
N VAL A 136 -6.43 -35.87 -3.50
CA VAL A 136 -6.00 -37.01 -2.66
C VAL A 136 -6.91 -38.20 -2.86
N PHE A 137 -8.21 -37.99 -2.87
CA PHE A 137 -9.21 -39.07 -3.08
C PHE A 137 -9.10 -39.72 -4.45
N VAL A 138 -8.93 -38.92 -5.51
CA VAL A 138 -8.72 -39.42 -6.88
C VAL A 138 -7.42 -40.20 -6.98
N ALA A 139 -6.33 -39.70 -6.37
CA ALA A 139 -5.05 -40.44 -6.32
C ALA A 139 -5.19 -41.79 -5.60
N PHE A 140 -5.92 -41.82 -4.50
CA PHE A 140 -6.20 -43.06 -3.75
C PHE A 140 -7.01 -44.05 -4.57
N LEU A 141 -8.07 -43.64 -5.25
CA LEU A 141 -8.86 -44.46 -6.16
C LEU A 141 -8.01 -45.01 -7.31
N SER A 142 -7.14 -44.17 -7.88
CA SER A 142 -6.21 -44.59 -8.94
C SER A 142 -5.26 -45.70 -8.45
N LEU A 143 -4.71 -45.56 -7.23
CA LEU A 143 -3.87 -46.55 -6.61
C LEU A 143 -4.63 -47.88 -6.40
N LEU A 144 -5.85 -47.84 -5.87
CA LEU A 144 -6.67 -49.03 -5.67
C LEU A 144 -7.00 -49.72 -7.01
N SER A 145 -7.32 -48.94 -8.04
CA SER A 145 -7.58 -49.48 -9.39
C SER A 145 -6.33 -50.17 -9.98
N PHE A 146 -5.14 -49.54 -9.79
CA PHE A 146 -3.87 -50.12 -10.20
C PHE A 146 -3.56 -51.43 -9.47
N LEU A 147 -3.76 -51.46 -8.15
CA LEU A 147 -3.57 -52.67 -7.35
C LEU A 147 -4.58 -53.77 -7.76
N GLY A 148 -5.82 -53.42 -7.99
CA GLY A 148 -6.84 -54.36 -8.48
C GLY A 148 -6.49 -54.92 -9.85
N TYR A 149 -5.98 -54.10 -10.76
CA TYR A 149 -5.50 -54.57 -12.06
C TYR A 149 -4.26 -55.48 -11.93
N TYR A 150 -3.30 -55.07 -11.10
CA TYR A 150 -2.03 -55.80 -10.96
C TYR A 150 -2.19 -57.17 -10.26
N PHE A 151 -2.97 -57.21 -9.16
CA PHE A 151 -3.20 -58.40 -8.36
C PHE A 151 -4.48 -59.17 -8.72
N GLY A 152 -5.38 -58.60 -9.52
CA GLY A 152 -6.60 -59.23 -9.93
C GLY A 152 -6.35 -60.39 -10.90
N ASN A 153 -6.84 -61.58 -10.53
CA ASN A 153 -6.70 -62.78 -11.37
C ASN A 153 -7.87 -62.93 -12.38
N THR A 154 -8.76 -61.98 -12.49
CA THR A 154 -9.92 -62.03 -13.39
C THR A 154 -9.55 -61.52 -14.79
N VAL A 155 -9.83 -62.34 -15.80
CA VAL A 155 -9.58 -62.08 -17.22
C VAL A 155 -10.30 -60.80 -17.71
N PHE A 156 -11.38 -60.36 -17.02
CA PHE A 156 -12.15 -59.19 -17.34
C PHE A 156 -11.41 -57.89 -17.11
N LEU A 157 -10.61 -57.81 -16.02
CA LEU A 157 -9.81 -56.64 -15.68
C LEU A 157 -8.53 -56.47 -16.52
N LYS A 158 -8.11 -57.50 -17.26
CA LYS A 158 -6.91 -57.47 -18.10
C LYS A 158 -7.18 -57.26 -19.59
N ARG A 159 -8.45 -57.15 -19.99
CA ARG A 159 -8.87 -56.98 -21.39
C ARG A 159 -9.42 -55.59 -21.75
N THR A 160 -9.56 -54.70 -20.77
CA THR A 160 -9.87 -53.28 -20.95
C THR A 160 -8.57 -52.46 -20.93
#